data_db182fadcceed9625d95364e0a37a763
#
_entry.id   db182fadcceed9625d95364e0a37a763
#
_cell.length_a   1.000
_cell.length_b   1.000
_cell.length_c   1.000
_cell.angle_alpha   90.00
_cell.angle_beta   90.00
_cell.angle_gamma   90.00
#
_symmetry.space_group_name_H-M   'P 1'
#
loop_
_entity.id
_entity.type
_entity.pdbx_description
1 polymer ?
#
loop_
_entity_poly.entity_id
_entity_poly.type
_entity_poly.pdbx_seq_one_letter_code
_entity_poly.pdbx_strand_id
1 'polypeptide(L)'
;MKQYSVERSALSHFFTADTRSSLLWLVARVYLGWMWLEAGWEKFNNPAWWGPDAGKAILGFGNGALAKTSGAHPDVQWWYADFIQQTLIAHPYFWSHLITLGELGVGIALIIGCLTGVAAGFGIVMNLNFMLAGSVSVNPIW
;
A
#
# COMPACT_ATOMS: atom_id res chain seq x y z
N MET A 1 -43.77 9.11 7.09
CA MET A 1 -42.40 9.05 6.59
C MET A 1 -42.40 8.22 5.32
N LYS A 2 -41.96 8.80 4.17
CA LYS A 2 -41.83 8.02 2.93
C LYS A 2 -40.54 7.20 3.03
N GLN A 3 -40.67 5.88 3.09
CA GLN A 3 -39.51 4.99 2.94
C GLN A 3 -39.14 4.98 1.45
N TYR A 4 -37.95 5.53 1.16
CA TYR A 4 -37.35 5.39 -0.16
C TYR A 4 -36.63 4.04 -0.19
N SER A 5 -37.19 3.05 -0.86
CA SER A 5 -36.49 1.83 -1.19
C SER A 5 -35.55 2.13 -2.37
N VAL A 6 -34.27 2.20 -2.13
CA VAL A 6 -33.27 2.27 -3.20
C VAL A 6 -33.21 0.88 -3.83
N GLU A 7 -33.74 0.72 -5.03
CA GLU A 7 -33.54 -0.51 -5.80
C GLU A 7 -32.06 -0.67 -6.12
N ARG A 8 -31.45 -1.68 -5.52
CA ARG A 8 -30.04 -2.02 -5.81
C ARG A 8 -30.00 -2.64 -7.20
N SER A 9 -29.08 -2.17 -8.04
CA SER A 9 -28.85 -2.81 -9.34
C SER A 9 -28.46 -4.29 -9.16
N ALA A 10 -28.82 -5.14 -10.11
CA ALA A 10 -28.48 -6.58 -10.06
C ALA A 10 -26.96 -6.81 -9.89
N LEU A 11 -26.14 -5.96 -10.49
CA LEU A 11 -24.69 -6.00 -10.34
C LEU A 11 -24.24 -5.69 -8.90
N SER A 12 -24.79 -4.62 -8.28
CA SER A 12 -24.41 -4.29 -6.91
C SER A 12 -24.86 -5.37 -5.94
N HIS A 13 -26.03 -5.96 -6.16
CA HIS A 13 -26.52 -7.08 -5.36
C HIS A 13 -25.60 -8.30 -5.47
N PHE A 14 -25.17 -8.65 -6.69
CA PHE A 14 -24.24 -9.76 -6.93
C PHE A 14 -22.93 -9.57 -6.15
N PHE A 15 -22.29 -8.40 -6.24
CA PHE A 15 -21.00 -8.18 -5.60
C PHE A 15 -21.07 -7.99 -4.08
N THR A 16 -22.21 -7.56 -3.53
CA THR A 16 -22.27 -7.19 -2.11
C THR A 16 -23.13 -8.13 -1.25
N ALA A 17 -24.02 -8.92 -1.85
CA ALA A 17 -24.99 -9.73 -1.12
C ALA A 17 -25.13 -11.18 -1.61
N ASP A 18 -24.59 -11.53 -2.79
CA ASP A 18 -24.68 -12.88 -3.32
C ASP A 18 -23.49 -13.73 -2.83
N THR A 19 -23.78 -14.89 -2.27
CA THR A 19 -22.77 -15.86 -1.83
C THR A 19 -21.92 -16.40 -2.97
N ARG A 20 -22.39 -16.33 -4.21
CA ARG A 20 -21.62 -16.75 -5.38
C ARG A 20 -20.42 -15.87 -5.65
N SER A 21 -20.48 -14.60 -5.27
CA SER A 21 -19.34 -13.67 -5.38
C SER A 21 -18.28 -13.91 -4.32
N SER A 22 -18.56 -14.67 -3.27
CA SER A 22 -17.63 -14.90 -2.17
C SER A 22 -16.34 -15.61 -2.62
N LEU A 23 -16.44 -16.53 -3.57
CA LEU A 23 -15.28 -17.21 -4.14
C LEU A 23 -14.40 -16.23 -4.93
N LEU A 24 -15.01 -15.33 -5.69
CA LEU A 24 -14.27 -14.29 -6.43
C LEU A 24 -13.51 -13.38 -5.46
N TRP A 25 -14.20 -12.93 -4.40
CA TRP A 25 -13.56 -12.11 -3.36
C TRP A 25 -12.49 -12.85 -2.58
N LEU A 26 -12.67 -14.15 -2.35
CA LEU A 26 -11.63 -14.98 -1.72
C LEU A 26 -10.37 -15.02 -2.58
N VAL A 27 -10.51 -15.29 -3.88
CA VAL A 27 -9.37 -15.36 -4.82
C VAL A 27 -8.67 -14.01 -4.90
N ALA A 28 -9.43 -12.93 -5.07
CA ALA A 28 -8.87 -11.57 -5.13
C ALA A 28 -8.11 -11.22 -3.84
N ARG A 29 -8.67 -11.56 -2.68
CA ARG A 29 -8.06 -11.30 -1.38
C ARG A 29 -6.76 -12.09 -1.19
N VAL A 30 -6.76 -13.37 -1.51
CA VAL A 30 -5.56 -14.23 -1.37
C VAL A 30 -4.48 -13.76 -2.34
N TYR A 31 -4.85 -13.42 -3.57
CA TYR A 31 -3.91 -12.89 -4.56
C TYR A 31 -3.26 -11.57 -4.11
N LEU A 32 -4.08 -10.61 -3.66
CA LEU A 32 -3.57 -9.35 -3.12
C LEU A 32 -2.70 -9.57 -1.88
N GLY A 33 -3.14 -10.46 -0.99
CA GLY A 33 -2.37 -10.82 0.19
C GLY A 33 -1.01 -11.44 -0.14
N TRP A 34 -0.95 -12.26 -1.18
CA TRP A 34 0.30 -12.83 -1.67
C TRP A 34 1.25 -11.75 -2.20
N MET A 35 0.76 -10.80 -3.01
CA MET A 35 1.57 -9.69 -3.53
C MET A 35 2.18 -8.85 -2.40
N TRP A 36 1.38 -8.54 -1.37
CA TRP A 36 1.88 -7.81 -0.21
C TRP A 36 2.90 -8.60 0.60
N LEU A 37 2.66 -9.91 0.78
CA LEU A 37 3.56 -10.79 1.50
C LEU A 37 4.91 -10.91 0.77
N GLU A 38 4.88 -11.07 -0.55
CA GLU A 38 6.08 -11.15 -1.39
C GLU A 38 6.90 -9.86 -1.30
N ALA A 39 6.26 -8.70 -1.46
CA ALA A 39 6.93 -7.40 -1.36
C ALA A 39 7.56 -7.18 0.03
N GLY A 40 6.86 -7.54 1.10
CA GLY A 40 7.39 -7.46 2.46
C GLY A 40 8.52 -8.46 2.71
N TRP A 41 8.43 -9.66 2.14
CA TRP A 41 9.45 -10.69 2.25
C TRP A 41 10.75 -10.32 1.54
N GLU A 42 10.65 -9.74 0.34
CA GLU A 42 11.81 -9.20 -0.37
C GLU A 42 12.53 -8.13 0.44
N LYS A 43 11.76 -7.19 1.03
CA LYS A 43 12.33 -6.16 1.90
C LYS A 43 12.96 -6.74 3.16
N PHE A 44 12.33 -7.73 3.77
CA PHE A 44 12.86 -8.39 4.96
C PHE A 44 14.22 -9.06 4.72
N ASN A 45 14.44 -9.59 3.52
CA ASN A 45 15.70 -10.22 3.13
C ASN A 45 16.71 -9.23 2.50
N ASN A 46 16.35 -7.96 2.36
CA ASN A 46 17.22 -6.95 1.77
C ASN A 46 17.89 -6.10 2.86
N PRO A 47 19.24 -6.11 2.95
CA PRO A 47 19.97 -5.36 3.97
C PRO A 47 19.66 -3.85 4.01
N ALA A 48 19.26 -3.25 2.88
CA ALA A 48 18.91 -1.84 2.79
C ALA A 48 17.55 -1.49 3.44
N TRP A 49 16.71 -2.53 3.67
CA TRP A 49 15.43 -2.41 4.36
C TRP A 49 15.48 -2.99 5.78
N TRP A 50 16.10 -4.15 5.94
CA TRP A 50 16.12 -4.92 7.18
C TRP A 50 17.52 -5.49 7.42
N GLY A 51 18.35 -4.78 8.18
CA GLY A 51 19.73 -5.23 8.44
C GLY A 51 20.68 -4.05 8.72
N PRO A 52 21.98 -4.26 8.54
CA PRO A 52 22.98 -3.26 8.90
C PRO A 52 22.89 -1.97 8.07
N ASP A 53 22.31 -2.04 6.89
CA ASP A 53 22.11 -0.91 5.99
C ASP A 53 20.67 -0.39 5.99
N ALA A 54 19.84 -0.81 6.96
CA ALA A 54 18.45 -0.44 7.04
C ALA A 54 18.26 1.09 7.00
N GLY A 55 17.29 1.53 6.19
CA GLY A 55 17.03 2.94 5.93
C GLY A 55 17.66 3.47 4.63
N LYS A 56 18.68 2.82 4.04
CA LYS A 56 19.25 3.27 2.76
C LYS A 56 18.22 3.26 1.63
N ALA A 57 17.34 2.26 1.60
CA ALA A 57 16.28 2.18 0.62
C ALA A 57 15.25 3.32 0.79
N ILE A 58 14.91 3.68 2.03
CA ILE A 58 14.03 4.83 2.33
C ILE A 58 14.67 6.14 1.90
N LEU A 59 15.96 6.33 2.15
CA LEU A 59 16.69 7.51 1.69
C LEU A 59 16.69 7.60 0.16
N GLY A 60 16.94 6.48 -0.53
CA GLY A 60 16.89 6.42 -1.99
C GLY A 60 15.50 6.77 -2.53
N PHE A 61 14.45 6.19 -1.95
CA PHE A 61 13.06 6.46 -2.30
C PHE A 61 12.69 7.94 -2.06
N GLY A 62 13.00 8.47 -0.87
CA GLY A 62 12.71 9.84 -0.50
C GLY A 62 13.42 10.85 -1.41
N ASN A 63 14.71 10.66 -1.66
CA ASN A 63 15.47 11.52 -2.58
C ASN A 63 14.96 11.43 -4.02
N GLY A 64 14.57 10.24 -4.47
CA GLY A 64 13.94 10.04 -5.77
C GLY A 64 12.59 10.76 -5.91
N ALA A 65 11.79 10.80 -4.84
CA ALA A 65 10.54 11.55 -4.80
C ALA A 65 10.80 13.07 -4.79
N LEU A 66 11.76 13.54 -3.99
CA LEU A 66 12.13 14.96 -3.96
C LEU A 66 12.66 15.48 -5.30
N ALA A 67 13.34 14.65 -6.07
CA ALA A 67 13.79 15.03 -7.42
C ALA A 67 12.63 15.30 -8.39
N LYS A 68 11.41 14.84 -8.08
CA LYS A 68 10.20 15.02 -8.90
C LYS A 68 9.34 16.23 -8.49
N THR A 69 9.84 17.06 -7.59
CA THR A 69 9.15 18.29 -7.14
C THR A 69 9.36 19.49 -8.06
N SER A 70 10.27 19.38 -9.05
CA SER A 70 10.62 20.45 -9.96
C SER A 70 10.05 20.24 -11.36
N GLY A 71 9.84 21.32 -12.11
CA GLY A 71 9.32 21.29 -13.46
C GLY A 71 7.98 22.01 -13.60
N ALA A 72 7.48 22.10 -14.84
CA ALA A 72 6.20 22.76 -15.14
C ALA A 72 4.98 21.99 -14.57
N HIS A 73 5.12 20.69 -14.43
CA HIS A 73 4.11 19.79 -13.85
C HIS A 73 4.81 18.81 -12.89
N PRO A 74 5.01 19.20 -11.62
CA PRO A 74 5.68 18.32 -10.66
C PRO A 74 4.79 17.12 -10.31
N ASP A 75 5.36 15.91 -10.35
CA ASP A 75 4.68 14.68 -9.94
C ASP A 75 4.47 14.62 -8.42
N VAL A 76 5.35 15.25 -7.66
CA VAL A 76 5.29 15.33 -6.20
C VAL A 76 4.98 16.74 -5.76
N GLN A 77 3.89 16.90 -5.03
CA GLN A 77 3.44 18.19 -4.52
C GLN A 77 4.31 18.67 -3.35
N TRP A 78 4.48 19.98 -3.21
CA TRP A 78 5.31 20.62 -2.19
C TRP A 78 5.02 20.17 -0.76
N TRP A 79 3.75 20.05 -0.39
CA TRP A 79 3.34 19.63 0.97
C TRP A 79 3.74 18.18 1.25
N TYR A 80 3.73 17.30 0.23
CA TYR A 80 4.14 15.92 0.38
C TYR A 80 5.67 15.79 0.37
N ALA A 81 6.37 16.65 -0.36
CA ALA A 81 7.83 16.77 -0.28
C ALA A 81 8.30 17.14 1.14
N ASP A 82 7.61 18.09 1.78
CA ASP A 82 7.86 18.47 3.17
C ASP A 82 7.64 17.29 4.13
N PHE A 83 6.57 16.53 3.91
CA PHE A 83 6.31 15.30 4.67
C PHE A 83 7.44 14.28 4.50
N ILE A 84 7.88 14.01 3.27
CA ILE A 84 8.99 13.10 2.99
C ILE A 84 10.26 13.57 3.73
N GLN A 85 10.58 14.85 3.65
CA GLN A 85 11.80 15.39 4.21
C GLN A 85 11.80 15.35 5.74
N GLN A 86 10.67 15.72 6.37
CA GLN A 86 10.56 15.82 7.82
C GLN A 86 10.30 14.48 8.50
N THR A 87 9.81 13.48 7.78
CA THR A 87 9.44 12.19 8.37
C THR A 87 10.27 11.02 7.84
N LEU A 88 10.24 10.76 6.52
CA LEU A 88 10.90 9.60 5.94
C LEU A 88 12.42 9.75 6.00
N ILE A 89 12.93 10.87 5.50
CA ILE A 89 14.38 11.13 5.44
C ILE A 89 14.94 11.41 6.83
N ALA A 90 14.16 12.04 7.71
CA ALA A 90 14.58 12.30 9.09
C ALA A 90 14.70 11.01 9.94
N HIS A 91 13.88 9.99 9.64
CA HIS A 91 13.84 8.75 10.41
C HIS A 91 13.85 7.50 9.51
N PRO A 92 14.85 7.32 8.62
CA PRO A 92 14.82 6.30 7.58
C PRO A 92 14.84 4.87 8.13
N TYR A 93 15.55 4.64 9.22
CA TYR A 93 15.60 3.35 9.89
C TYR A 93 14.21 2.92 10.41
N PHE A 94 13.51 3.81 11.10
CA PHE A 94 12.17 3.54 11.61
C PHE A 94 11.19 3.20 10.48
N TRP A 95 11.17 4.01 9.42
CA TRP A 95 10.27 3.82 8.29
C TRP A 95 10.57 2.56 7.50
N SER A 96 11.84 2.20 7.38
CA SER A 96 12.28 0.97 6.73
C SER A 96 11.64 -0.26 7.39
N HIS A 97 11.75 -0.36 8.71
CA HIS A 97 11.16 -1.47 9.47
C HIS A 97 9.63 -1.42 9.48
N LEU A 98 9.05 -0.22 9.67
CA LEU A 98 7.60 -0.05 9.71
C LEU A 98 6.94 -0.48 8.39
N ILE A 99 7.51 -0.09 7.25
CA ILE A 99 6.99 -0.45 5.93
C ILE A 99 7.13 -1.95 5.70
N THR A 100 8.30 -2.53 5.98
CA THR A 100 8.52 -3.97 5.82
C THR A 100 7.55 -4.80 6.65
N LEU A 101 7.38 -4.47 7.93
CA LEU A 101 6.43 -5.16 8.81
C LEU A 101 4.98 -4.90 8.41
N GLY A 102 4.68 -3.69 7.94
CA GLY A 102 3.37 -3.33 7.44
C GLY A 102 2.96 -4.18 6.24
N GLU A 103 3.84 -4.34 5.25
CA GLU A 103 3.60 -5.17 4.07
C GLU A 103 3.42 -6.64 4.43
N LEU A 104 4.29 -7.19 5.28
CA LEU A 104 4.14 -8.55 5.79
C LEU A 104 2.82 -8.75 6.55
N GLY A 105 2.50 -7.80 7.43
CA GLY A 105 1.27 -7.85 8.23
C GLY A 105 0.00 -7.79 7.38
N VAL A 106 -0.04 -6.88 6.40
CA VAL A 106 -1.14 -6.79 5.44
C VAL A 106 -1.27 -8.08 4.64
N GLY A 107 -0.17 -8.60 4.12
CA GLY A 107 -0.14 -9.84 3.35
C GLY A 107 -0.70 -11.03 4.15
N ILE A 108 -0.18 -11.26 5.35
CA ILE A 108 -0.62 -12.33 6.25
C ILE A 108 -2.10 -12.17 6.61
N ALA A 109 -2.52 -10.97 7.03
CA ALA A 109 -3.89 -10.71 7.45
C ALA A 109 -4.90 -10.93 6.32
N LEU A 110 -4.56 -10.53 5.10
CA LEU A 110 -5.39 -10.77 3.92
C LEU A 110 -5.48 -12.27 3.58
N ILE A 111 -4.38 -13.00 3.59
CA ILE A 111 -4.36 -14.45 3.27
C ILE A 111 -5.20 -15.23 4.29
N ILE A 112 -4.95 -15.02 5.57
CA ILE A 112 -5.68 -15.72 6.66
C ILE A 112 -7.15 -15.26 6.72
N GLY A 113 -7.45 -14.04 6.26
CA GLY A 113 -8.79 -13.44 6.35
C GLY A 113 -9.08 -12.84 7.71
N CYS A 114 -8.04 -12.58 8.51
CA CYS A 114 -8.17 -11.93 9.80
C CYS A 114 -8.09 -10.41 9.62
N LEU A 115 -9.04 -9.67 10.22
CA LEU A 115 -9.08 -8.20 10.15
C LEU A 115 -8.98 -7.65 8.70
N THR A 116 -9.57 -8.34 7.73
CA THR A 116 -9.44 -8.03 6.30
C THR A 116 -9.68 -6.55 5.96
N GLY A 117 -10.71 -5.93 6.58
CA GLY A 117 -11.01 -4.51 6.35
C GLY A 117 -9.90 -3.59 6.86
N VAL A 118 -9.31 -3.90 8.01
CA VAL A 118 -8.20 -3.14 8.59
C VAL A 118 -6.95 -3.31 7.72
N ALA A 119 -6.62 -4.53 7.34
CA ALA A 119 -5.49 -4.84 6.47
C ALA A 119 -5.62 -4.15 5.11
N ALA A 120 -6.80 -4.20 4.49
CA ALA A 120 -7.07 -3.50 3.24
C ALA A 120 -6.92 -1.97 3.41
N GLY A 121 -7.39 -1.40 4.52
CA GLY A 121 -7.23 0.01 4.84
C GLY A 121 -5.76 0.42 4.91
N PHE A 122 -4.94 -0.34 5.63
CA PHE A 122 -3.49 -0.09 5.68
C PHE A 122 -2.83 -0.22 4.30
N GLY A 123 -3.18 -1.24 3.53
CA GLY A 123 -2.69 -1.41 2.15
C GLY A 123 -3.03 -0.21 1.26
N ILE A 124 -4.25 0.32 1.36
CA ILE A 124 -4.67 1.53 0.64
C ILE A 124 -3.82 2.74 1.05
N VAL A 125 -3.63 2.95 2.36
CA VAL A 125 -2.81 4.06 2.87
C VAL A 125 -1.37 3.96 2.37
N MET A 126 -0.77 2.78 2.38
CA MET A 126 0.59 2.57 1.87
C MET A 126 0.66 2.85 0.36
N ASN A 127 -0.28 2.33 -0.43
CA ASN A 127 -0.33 2.61 -1.88
C ASN A 127 -0.53 4.10 -2.18
N LEU A 128 -1.38 4.79 -1.43
CA LEU A 128 -1.55 6.24 -1.59
C LEU A 128 -0.25 7.00 -1.35
N ASN A 129 0.52 6.61 -0.33
CA ASN A 129 1.83 7.21 -0.09
C ASN A 129 2.81 6.97 -1.24
N PHE A 130 2.84 5.77 -1.83
CA PHE A 130 3.66 5.50 -3.01
C PHE A 130 3.24 6.34 -4.22
N MET A 131 1.94 6.49 -4.45
CA MET A 131 1.41 7.35 -5.52
C MET A 131 1.76 8.81 -5.31
N LEU A 132 1.60 9.34 -4.10
CA LEU A 132 1.95 10.71 -3.74
C LEU A 132 3.45 11.01 -3.87
N ALA A 133 4.30 9.98 -3.70
CA ALA A 133 5.74 10.06 -3.96
C ALA A 133 6.10 9.99 -5.45
N GLY A 134 5.12 10.05 -6.34
CA GLY A 134 5.35 9.95 -7.79
C GLY A 134 5.86 8.55 -8.22
N SER A 135 5.64 7.54 -7.39
CA SER A 135 5.93 6.18 -7.75
C SER A 135 4.78 5.64 -8.59
N VAL A 136 4.89 5.75 -9.89
CA VAL A 136 3.96 5.18 -10.86
C VAL A 136 4.25 3.71 -11.13
N SER A 137 5.12 3.14 -10.37
CA SER A 137 5.40 1.74 -10.43
C SER A 137 4.14 1.03 -9.96
N VAL A 138 3.42 0.54 -10.90
CA VAL A 138 2.86 -0.76 -10.79
C VAL A 138 4.00 -1.59 -10.31
N ASN A 139 4.06 -1.82 -9.12
CA ASN A 139 5.07 -2.71 -8.72
C ASN A 139 4.78 -3.99 -9.34
N PRO A 140 5.41 -4.21 -10.20
CA PRO A 140 5.20 -5.36 -10.72
C PRO A 140 6.19 -6.26 -10.23
N ILE A 141 5.89 -7.11 -10.14
CA ILE A 141 6.12 -8.07 -11.09
C ILE A 141 7.54 -8.01 -11.63
N TRP A 142 8.40 -7.78 -10.76
CA TRP A 142 9.80 -8.06 -11.01
C TRP A 142 10.44 -8.69 -9.84
#